data_e6017c3df5074ea454fc326366507420
#
_entry.id   e6017c3df5074ea454fc326366507420
#
_cell.length_a   1.000
_cell.length_b   1.000
_cell.length_c   1.000
_cell.angle_alpha   90.00
_cell.angle_beta   90.00
_cell.angle_gamma   90.00
#
_symmetry.space_group_name_H-M   'P 1'
#
loop_
_entity.id
_entity.type
_entity.pdbx_description
1 polymer ?
#
loop_
_entity_poly.entity_id
_entity_poly.type
_entity_poly.pdbx_seq_one_letter_code
_entity_poly.pdbx_strand_id
1 'polypeptide(L)'
;MSNNEQSAILLINNFLNKIRKSGFHTSKPIKAQYNFQAGIKGLDGSIKLLVYFSKKGNKVLLQGNKELQLYQQVYSLIFGERLFSSVDSKISEPMNYIGTDESGKGDYFGPLVIAAVFTDASFTNKLKEIGVRDSKELSDQSISLIADKIKKLEGCIFNVIAISPEKYNILYDKMGNLNRLLGWAHAKAIENVLNLKPASEAISDKFGNEKYIYSSLQEKGKEIKLHQVTKAEKFTAVAAASILARDSFIKWFHRVNKQMNLQLPKGASQKVEEKAKYIKNQLGADVLKKLAKLHFKTTKKL
;
A
#
# COMPACT_ATOMS: atom_id res chain seq x y z
N MET A 1 -16.01 33.45 -16.40
CA MET A 1 -15.13 32.42 -15.77
C MET A 1 -14.85 32.83 -14.33
N SER A 2 -14.93 31.91 -13.41
CA SER A 2 -14.53 32.17 -12.01
C SER A 2 -13.01 32.38 -11.90
N ASN A 3 -12.52 33.02 -10.82
CA ASN A 3 -11.08 33.20 -10.60
C ASN A 3 -10.31 31.86 -10.63
N ASN A 4 -10.92 30.77 -10.15
CA ASN A 4 -10.33 29.44 -10.17
C ASN A 4 -10.25 28.83 -11.58
N GLU A 5 -11.24 29.11 -12.43
CA GLU A 5 -11.22 28.72 -13.85
C GLU A 5 -10.14 29.48 -14.62
N GLN A 6 -9.99 30.81 -14.37
CA GLN A 6 -8.93 31.60 -14.99
C GLN A 6 -7.53 31.10 -14.59
N SER A 7 -7.34 30.78 -13.31
CA SER A 7 -6.11 30.19 -12.82
C SER A 7 -5.84 28.82 -13.45
N ALA A 8 -6.85 27.97 -13.62
CA ALA A 8 -6.69 26.64 -14.21
C ALA A 8 -6.36 26.68 -15.71
N ILE A 9 -6.96 27.58 -16.50
CA ILE A 9 -6.63 27.73 -17.93
C ILE A 9 -5.22 28.30 -18.13
N LEU A 10 -4.79 29.21 -17.29
CA LEU A 10 -3.39 29.70 -17.30
C LEU A 10 -2.42 28.57 -16.99
N LEU A 11 -2.72 27.77 -15.96
CA LEU A 11 -1.88 26.67 -15.54
C LEU A 11 -1.73 25.59 -16.61
N ILE A 12 -2.84 25.15 -17.25
CA ILE A 12 -2.78 24.16 -18.33
C ILE A 12 -2.01 24.70 -19.53
N ASN A 13 -2.18 25.97 -19.91
CA ASN A 13 -1.46 26.57 -21.02
C ASN A 13 0.06 26.64 -20.75
N ASN A 14 0.46 26.97 -19.53
CA ASN A 14 1.87 26.98 -19.12
C ASN A 14 2.49 25.58 -19.25
N PHE A 15 1.80 24.53 -18.79
CA PHE A 15 2.28 23.16 -18.96
C PHE A 15 2.35 22.75 -20.44
N LEU A 16 1.31 23.04 -21.24
CA LEU A 16 1.30 22.70 -22.66
C LEU A 16 2.43 23.40 -23.42
N ASN A 17 2.74 24.66 -23.09
CA ASN A 17 3.89 25.38 -23.68
C ASN A 17 5.23 24.69 -23.32
N LYS A 18 5.40 24.26 -22.06
CA LYS A 18 6.60 23.53 -21.63
C LYS A 18 6.72 22.18 -22.36
N ILE A 19 5.61 21.46 -22.52
CA ILE A 19 5.54 20.17 -23.21
C ILE A 19 5.88 20.30 -24.69
N ARG A 20 5.34 21.34 -25.39
CA ARG A 20 5.66 21.63 -26.80
C ARG A 20 7.13 21.97 -27.01
N LYS A 21 7.73 22.77 -26.11
CA LYS A 21 9.18 23.09 -26.16
C LYS A 21 10.06 21.85 -26.01
N SER A 22 9.53 20.78 -25.41
CA SER A 22 10.24 19.50 -25.30
C SER A 22 9.93 18.53 -26.46
N GLY A 23 9.33 19.00 -27.56
CA GLY A 23 9.15 18.23 -28.79
C GLY A 23 7.85 17.42 -28.87
N PHE A 24 6.91 17.55 -27.93
CA PHE A 24 5.65 16.80 -27.97
C PHE A 24 4.51 17.59 -28.63
N HIS A 25 3.65 16.88 -29.34
CA HIS A 25 2.43 17.45 -29.93
C HIS A 25 1.32 17.55 -28.88
N THR A 26 0.67 18.72 -28.81
CA THR A 26 -0.46 18.93 -27.87
C THR A 26 -1.67 19.48 -28.56
N SER A 27 -2.88 19.06 -28.17
CA SER A 27 -4.10 19.72 -28.59
C SER A 27 -4.30 21.06 -27.87
N LYS A 28 -5.23 21.89 -28.40
CA LYS A 28 -5.73 23.04 -27.61
C LYS A 28 -6.49 22.54 -26.39
N PRO A 29 -6.46 23.26 -25.25
CA PRO A 29 -7.22 22.88 -24.07
C PRO A 29 -8.74 23.07 -24.32
N ILE A 30 -9.51 22.06 -23.92
CA ILE A 30 -10.97 22.04 -24.01
C ILE A 30 -11.52 22.15 -22.58
N LYS A 31 -12.52 23.02 -22.36
CA LYS A 31 -13.22 23.12 -21.07
C LYS A 31 -14.24 21.99 -20.96
N ALA A 32 -14.18 21.23 -19.87
CA ALA A 32 -15.22 20.30 -19.40
C ALA A 32 -15.89 20.87 -18.14
N GLN A 33 -16.87 20.16 -17.61
CA GLN A 33 -17.69 20.65 -16.49
C GLN A 33 -16.86 21.08 -15.26
N TYR A 34 -15.78 20.37 -14.93
CA TYR A 34 -14.97 20.60 -13.73
C TYR A 34 -13.47 20.73 -13.98
N ASN A 35 -13.02 20.70 -15.25
CA ASN A 35 -11.61 20.78 -15.61
C ASN A 35 -11.39 21.36 -17.00
N PHE A 36 -10.15 21.75 -17.28
CA PHE A 36 -9.63 21.87 -18.64
C PHE A 36 -8.82 20.62 -18.98
N GLN A 37 -8.93 20.14 -20.21
CA GLN A 37 -8.22 18.93 -20.67
C GLN A 37 -7.57 19.15 -22.04
N ALA A 38 -6.40 18.57 -22.23
CA ALA A 38 -5.68 18.57 -23.50
C ALA A 38 -5.04 17.21 -23.76
N GLY A 39 -5.06 16.77 -25.03
CA GLY A 39 -4.34 15.57 -25.48
C GLY A 39 -2.87 15.90 -25.73
N ILE A 40 -2.00 14.93 -25.44
CA ILE A 40 -0.58 14.99 -25.73
C ILE A 40 -0.21 13.71 -26.49
N LYS A 41 0.51 13.84 -27.61
CA LYS A 41 0.92 12.72 -28.46
C LYS A 41 2.44 12.66 -28.53
N GLY A 42 2.99 11.44 -28.45
CA GLY A 42 4.38 11.09 -28.68
C GLY A 42 4.50 9.91 -29.65
N LEU A 43 5.71 9.40 -29.82
CA LEU A 43 5.99 8.29 -30.73
C LEU A 43 5.36 6.98 -30.27
N ASP A 44 5.25 6.75 -28.97
CA ASP A 44 4.80 5.51 -28.31
C ASP A 44 3.34 5.55 -27.85
N GLY A 45 2.60 6.66 -28.12
CA GLY A 45 1.20 6.73 -27.77
C GLY A 45 0.64 8.11 -27.50
N SER A 46 -0.50 8.17 -26.78
CA SER A 46 -1.15 9.41 -26.40
C SER A 46 -1.62 9.39 -24.94
N ILE A 47 -1.59 10.53 -24.31
CA ILE A 47 -2.01 10.77 -22.92
C ILE A 47 -2.84 12.04 -22.83
N LYS A 48 -3.51 12.29 -21.69
CA LYS A 48 -4.29 13.51 -21.45
C LYS A 48 -3.80 14.23 -20.20
N LEU A 49 -3.65 15.55 -20.32
CA LEU A 49 -3.43 16.44 -19.19
C LEU A 49 -4.78 17.04 -18.79
N LEU A 50 -5.15 16.95 -17.51
CA LEU A 50 -6.34 17.52 -16.93
C LEU A 50 -5.96 18.47 -15.79
N VAL A 51 -6.57 19.66 -15.78
CA VAL A 51 -6.44 20.62 -14.68
C VAL A 51 -7.83 20.91 -14.14
N TYR A 52 -8.13 20.32 -12.99
CA TYR A 52 -9.39 20.53 -12.28
C TYR A 52 -9.36 21.87 -11.54
N PHE A 53 -10.49 22.55 -11.50
CA PHE A 53 -10.71 23.76 -10.72
C PHE A 53 -11.75 23.53 -9.64
N SER A 54 -11.47 23.93 -8.42
CA SER A 54 -12.39 23.81 -7.28
C SER A 54 -12.20 24.95 -6.29
N LYS A 55 -13.11 25.08 -5.32
CA LYS A 55 -12.99 26.07 -4.22
C LYS A 55 -11.71 25.86 -3.39
N LYS A 56 -11.11 24.65 -3.41
CA LYS A 56 -9.88 24.28 -2.70
C LYS A 56 -8.59 24.48 -3.53
N GLY A 57 -8.71 25.09 -4.73
CA GLY A 57 -7.60 25.30 -5.66
C GLY A 57 -7.60 24.34 -6.84
N ASN A 58 -6.53 24.40 -7.65
CA ASN A 58 -6.38 23.62 -8.88
C ASN A 58 -5.67 22.29 -8.59
N LYS A 59 -6.18 21.22 -9.22
CA LYS A 59 -5.53 19.89 -9.16
C LYS A 59 -5.15 19.44 -10.56
N VAL A 60 -3.89 19.08 -10.74
CA VAL A 60 -3.34 18.59 -12.02
C VAL A 60 -3.31 17.07 -12.03
N LEU A 61 -3.76 16.47 -13.13
CA LEU A 61 -3.76 15.03 -13.35
C LEU A 61 -3.27 14.72 -14.76
N LEU A 62 -2.37 13.77 -14.89
CA LEU A 62 -1.97 13.15 -16.14
C LEU A 62 -2.65 11.78 -16.26
N GLN A 63 -3.42 11.57 -17.33
CA GLN A 63 -4.19 10.35 -17.58
C GLN A 63 -3.64 9.63 -18.81
N GLY A 64 -3.34 8.33 -18.67
CA GLY A 64 -2.82 7.48 -19.74
C GLY A 64 -2.08 6.27 -19.19
N ASN A 65 -1.53 5.44 -20.08
CA ASN A 65 -0.69 4.32 -19.70
C ASN A 65 0.64 4.86 -19.13
N LYS A 66 0.92 4.54 -17.87
CA LYS A 66 2.10 5.03 -17.13
C LYS A 66 3.41 4.40 -17.60
N GLU A 67 3.35 3.29 -18.34
CA GLU A 67 4.52 2.60 -18.87
C GLU A 67 5.05 3.24 -20.15
N LEU A 68 4.26 4.11 -20.81
CA LEU A 68 4.69 4.85 -21.98
C LEU A 68 5.82 5.83 -21.63
N GLN A 69 6.84 5.88 -22.44
CA GLN A 69 7.94 6.85 -22.32
C GLN A 69 7.41 8.28 -22.36
N LEU A 70 6.44 8.54 -23.26
CA LEU A 70 5.70 9.80 -23.31
C LEU A 70 5.12 10.20 -21.95
N TYR A 71 4.45 9.27 -21.25
CA TYR A 71 3.85 9.54 -19.94
C TYR A 71 4.93 9.95 -18.93
N GLN A 72 6.01 9.20 -18.85
CA GLN A 72 7.12 9.43 -17.93
C GLN A 72 7.81 10.78 -18.18
N GLN A 73 8.11 11.09 -19.43
CA GLN A 73 8.74 12.35 -19.81
C GLN A 73 7.84 13.57 -19.53
N VAL A 74 6.56 13.50 -19.92
CA VAL A 74 5.60 14.58 -19.68
C VAL A 74 5.34 14.76 -18.18
N TYR A 75 5.30 13.67 -17.43
CA TYR A 75 5.14 13.74 -15.98
C TYR A 75 6.32 14.47 -15.32
N SER A 76 7.55 14.14 -15.69
CA SER A 76 8.76 14.83 -15.19
C SER A 76 8.75 16.32 -15.53
N LEU A 77 8.28 16.68 -16.72
CA LEU A 77 8.13 18.08 -17.13
C LEU A 77 7.13 18.88 -16.29
N ILE A 78 6.04 18.25 -15.84
CA ILE A 78 4.96 18.89 -15.08
C ILE A 78 5.26 18.91 -13.58
N PHE A 79 5.72 17.79 -13.02
CA PHE A 79 5.82 17.57 -11.59
C PHE A 79 7.26 17.56 -11.04
N GLY A 80 8.27 17.67 -11.94
CA GLY A 80 9.70 17.61 -11.60
C GLY A 80 10.23 16.18 -11.56
N GLU A 81 11.55 16.03 -11.62
CA GLU A 81 12.25 14.73 -11.75
C GLU A 81 12.07 13.74 -10.58
N ARG A 82 11.42 14.15 -9.49
CA ARG A 82 11.37 13.37 -8.25
C ARG A 82 10.38 12.21 -8.21
N LEU A 83 9.65 11.89 -9.30
CA LEU A 83 8.61 10.85 -9.24
C LEU A 83 8.68 9.75 -10.30
N PHE A 84 9.60 9.84 -11.25
CA PHE A 84 9.93 8.75 -12.17
C PHE A 84 11.45 8.56 -12.30
N SER A 85 12.16 8.60 -11.20
CA SER A 85 13.24 7.65 -11.13
C SER A 85 12.53 6.29 -11.23
N SER A 86 12.83 5.55 -12.26
CA SER A 86 12.59 4.10 -12.37
C SER A 86 13.37 3.37 -11.27
N VAL A 87 13.14 3.77 -10.02
CA VAL A 87 13.73 3.18 -8.82
C VAL A 87 13.21 1.75 -8.70
N ASP A 88 11.99 1.49 -9.19
CA ASP A 88 11.37 0.17 -9.12
C ASP A 88 12.05 -0.90 -9.99
N SER A 89 12.75 -0.52 -11.08
CA SER A 89 13.41 -1.48 -11.96
C SER A 89 14.91 -1.70 -11.70
N LYS A 90 15.53 -0.91 -10.80
CA LYS A 90 16.98 -0.92 -10.55
C LYS A 90 17.42 -1.21 -9.12
N ILE A 91 16.47 -1.39 -8.17
CA ILE A 91 16.88 -1.84 -6.84
C ILE A 91 17.17 -3.33 -6.93
N SER A 92 18.45 -3.69 -6.90
CA SER A 92 18.89 -5.06 -6.61
C SER A 92 18.54 -5.38 -5.16
N GLU A 93 18.35 -6.65 -4.84
CA GLU A 93 18.11 -7.09 -3.48
C GLU A 93 19.29 -6.64 -2.59
N PRO A 94 19.07 -5.80 -1.55
CA PRO A 94 20.16 -5.32 -0.71
C PRO A 94 20.81 -6.47 0.07
N MET A 95 22.08 -6.33 0.39
CA MET A 95 22.79 -7.36 1.16
C MET A 95 22.36 -7.46 2.63
N ASN A 96 21.79 -6.38 3.19
CA ASN A 96 21.38 -6.27 4.59
C ASN A 96 20.19 -5.32 4.67
N TYR A 97 18.98 -5.87 4.85
CA TYR A 97 17.76 -5.04 4.85
C TYR A 97 16.60 -5.69 5.61
N ILE A 98 15.58 -4.88 5.89
CA ILE A 98 14.29 -5.30 6.45
C ILE A 98 13.23 -5.24 5.36
N GLY A 99 12.55 -6.36 5.10
CA GLY A 99 11.34 -6.37 4.27
C GLY A 99 10.08 -6.28 5.14
N THR A 100 9.08 -5.51 4.73
CA THR A 100 7.81 -5.41 5.46
C THR A 100 6.62 -5.43 4.50
N ASP A 101 5.54 -6.11 4.92
CA ASP A 101 4.29 -6.22 4.17
C ASP A 101 3.10 -6.36 5.12
N GLU A 102 1.86 -6.22 4.58
CA GLU A 102 0.63 -6.30 5.34
C GLU A 102 -0.36 -7.35 4.81
N SER A 103 -1.27 -7.79 5.70
CA SER A 103 -2.44 -8.61 5.36
C SER A 103 -3.70 -8.07 6.03
N GLY A 104 -4.86 -8.27 5.40
CA GLY A 104 -6.15 -7.86 5.94
C GLY A 104 -6.56 -6.42 5.66
N LYS A 105 -5.78 -5.64 4.90
CA LYS A 105 -6.11 -4.25 4.53
C LYS A 105 -7.41 -4.14 3.74
N GLY A 106 -7.65 -5.07 2.82
CA GLY A 106 -8.84 -5.11 1.95
C GLY A 106 -10.02 -5.90 2.52
N ASP A 107 -9.89 -6.47 3.71
CA ASP A 107 -10.90 -7.34 4.31
C ASP A 107 -11.72 -6.59 5.35
N TYR A 108 -13.04 -6.71 5.28
CA TYR A 108 -13.96 -6.13 6.25
C TYR A 108 -13.82 -6.79 7.63
N PHE A 109 -13.86 -8.12 7.65
CA PHE A 109 -13.60 -8.89 8.86
C PHE A 109 -12.11 -9.11 9.08
N GLY A 110 -11.74 -9.34 10.33
CA GLY A 110 -10.40 -9.73 10.72
C GLY A 110 -9.45 -8.56 10.99
N PRO A 111 -8.26 -8.89 11.48
CA PRO A 111 -7.25 -7.91 11.88
C PRO A 111 -6.61 -7.22 10.67
N LEU A 112 -5.93 -6.11 10.93
CA LEU A 112 -4.86 -5.63 10.09
C LEU A 112 -3.55 -6.19 10.65
N VAL A 113 -2.80 -6.94 9.84
CA VAL A 113 -1.55 -7.55 10.27
C VAL A 113 -0.41 -6.98 9.44
N ILE A 114 0.65 -6.53 10.11
CA ILE A 114 1.90 -6.11 9.49
C ILE A 114 3.01 -7.02 9.99
N ALA A 115 3.89 -7.46 9.10
CA ALA A 115 5.10 -8.16 9.47
C ALA A 115 6.33 -7.45 8.92
N ALA A 116 7.46 -7.60 9.61
CA ALA A 116 8.77 -7.17 9.18
C ALA A 116 9.77 -8.32 9.40
N VAL A 117 10.65 -8.55 8.43
CA VAL A 117 11.66 -9.62 8.46
C VAL A 117 13.00 -9.01 8.08
N PHE A 118 14.01 -9.25 8.92
CA PHE A 118 15.39 -8.93 8.60
C PHE A 118 15.99 -10.03 7.73
N THR A 119 16.82 -9.66 6.75
CA THR A 119 17.64 -10.60 6.01
C THR A 119 19.01 -10.00 5.68
N ASP A 120 20.00 -10.87 5.57
CA ASP A 120 21.28 -10.63 4.95
C ASP A 120 21.49 -11.62 3.79
N ALA A 121 22.61 -11.54 3.09
CA ALA A 121 22.87 -12.39 1.92
C ALA A 121 22.77 -13.90 2.24
N SER A 122 23.26 -14.32 3.41
CA SER A 122 23.20 -15.73 3.86
C SER A 122 21.76 -16.14 4.17
N PHE A 123 21.03 -15.28 4.88
CA PHE A 123 19.67 -15.57 5.30
C PHE A 123 18.68 -15.54 4.14
N THR A 124 18.91 -14.69 3.15
CA THR A 124 18.13 -14.65 1.90
C THR A 124 18.12 -16.03 1.22
N ASN A 125 19.26 -16.72 1.14
CA ASN A 125 19.32 -18.05 0.53
C ASN A 125 18.53 -19.08 1.35
N LYS A 126 18.66 -19.09 2.67
CA LYS A 126 17.89 -19.98 3.57
C LYS A 126 16.37 -19.76 3.42
N LEU A 127 15.93 -18.52 3.30
CA LEU A 127 14.51 -18.21 3.07
C LEU A 127 14.01 -18.76 1.72
N LYS A 128 14.80 -18.64 0.66
CA LYS A 128 14.48 -19.20 -0.67
C LYS A 128 14.41 -20.73 -0.63
N GLU A 129 15.35 -21.38 0.02
CA GLU A 129 15.41 -22.85 0.18
C GLU A 129 14.17 -23.42 0.88
N ILE A 130 13.63 -22.75 1.88
CA ILE A 130 12.38 -23.18 2.55
C ILE A 130 11.11 -22.86 1.79
N GLY A 131 11.21 -22.23 0.60
CA GLY A 131 10.11 -21.98 -0.33
C GLY A 131 9.47 -20.60 -0.21
N VAL A 132 10.17 -19.62 0.37
CA VAL A 132 9.69 -18.22 0.40
C VAL A 132 9.62 -17.67 -1.02
N ARG A 133 8.42 -17.22 -1.41
CA ARG A 133 8.09 -16.61 -2.70
C ARG A 133 6.82 -15.76 -2.55
N ASP A 134 6.34 -15.16 -3.63
CA ASP A 134 5.11 -14.35 -3.60
C ASP A 134 3.94 -15.12 -2.95
N SER A 135 3.43 -14.59 -1.87
CA SER A 135 2.36 -15.21 -1.08
C SER A 135 1.04 -15.37 -1.86
N LYS A 136 0.85 -14.59 -2.92
CA LYS A 136 -0.37 -14.64 -3.76
C LYS A 136 -0.45 -15.93 -4.58
N GLU A 137 0.69 -16.57 -4.84
CA GLU A 137 0.79 -17.84 -5.54
C GLU A 137 0.60 -19.06 -4.62
N LEU A 138 0.46 -18.84 -3.32
CA LEU A 138 0.42 -19.88 -2.30
C LEU A 138 -1.00 -20.09 -1.77
N SER A 139 -1.36 -21.37 -1.52
CA SER A 139 -2.57 -21.71 -0.77
C SER A 139 -2.43 -21.34 0.71
N ASP A 140 -3.56 -21.18 1.42
CA ASP A 140 -3.54 -20.90 2.86
C ASP A 140 -2.78 -21.97 3.67
N GLN A 141 -2.86 -23.24 3.24
CA GLN A 141 -2.11 -24.34 3.86
C GLN A 141 -0.60 -24.19 3.62
N SER A 142 -0.18 -23.87 2.39
CA SER A 142 1.24 -23.63 2.06
C SER A 142 1.79 -22.43 2.81
N ILE A 143 1.00 -21.36 2.96
CA ILE A 143 1.35 -20.17 3.75
C ILE A 143 1.67 -20.58 5.18
N SER A 144 0.80 -21.35 5.84
CA SER A 144 1.01 -21.75 7.23
C SER A 144 2.24 -22.65 7.39
N LEU A 145 2.47 -23.59 6.45
CA LEU A 145 3.64 -24.45 6.47
C LEU A 145 4.96 -23.66 6.31
N ILE A 146 5.01 -22.72 5.36
CA ILE A 146 6.21 -21.91 5.14
C ILE A 146 6.41 -20.93 6.30
N ALA A 147 5.34 -20.31 6.81
CA ALA A 147 5.42 -19.43 7.98
C ALA A 147 5.98 -20.17 9.22
N ASP A 148 5.59 -21.40 9.44
CA ASP A 148 6.12 -22.21 10.55
C ASP A 148 7.61 -22.55 10.34
N LYS A 149 8.04 -22.81 9.08
CA LYS A 149 9.47 -22.98 8.75
C LYS A 149 10.25 -21.69 8.99
N ILE A 150 9.75 -20.53 8.56
CA ILE A 150 10.39 -19.21 8.80
C ILE A 150 10.59 -19.01 10.31
N LYS A 151 9.55 -19.23 11.12
CA LYS A 151 9.61 -19.03 12.58
C LYS A 151 10.57 -19.96 13.30
N LYS A 152 10.79 -21.16 12.76
CA LYS A 152 11.73 -22.15 13.30
C LYS A 152 13.15 -22.01 12.78
N LEU A 153 13.37 -21.18 11.77
CA LEU A 153 14.68 -20.97 11.18
C LEU A 153 15.60 -20.26 12.19
N GLU A 154 16.68 -20.92 12.59
CA GLU A 154 17.63 -20.39 13.56
C GLU A 154 18.23 -19.06 13.07
N GLY A 155 18.23 -18.05 13.94
CA GLY A 155 18.69 -16.71 13.63
C GLY A 155 17.67 -15.86 12.86
N CYS A 156 16.44 -16.35 12.63
CA CYS A 156 15.38 -15.56 11.99
C CYS A 156 14.94 -14.41 12.88
N ILE A 157 15.10 -13.19 12.41
CA ILE A 157 14.64 -11.99 13.11
C ILE A 157 13.46 -11.40 12.38
N PHE A 158 12.33 -11.40 13.05
CA PHE A 158 11.09 -10.86 12.52
C PHE A 158 10.22 -10.24 13.62
N ASN A 159 9.27 -9.45 13.21
CA ASN A 159 8.21 -8.93 14.08
C ASN A 159 6.86 -9.02 13.35
N VAL A 160 5.80 -9.41 14.07
CA VAL A 160 4.42 -9.43 13.55
C VAL A 160 3.53 -8.63 14.48
N ILE A 161 2.88 -7.62 13.94
CA ILE A 161 1.92 -6.77 14.64
C ILE A 161 0.53 -7.10 14.11
N ALA A 162 -0.28 -7.77 14.93
CA ALA A 162 -1.69 -8.04 14.64
C ALA A 162 -2.58 -7.03 15.38
N ILE A 163 -3.21 -6.13 14.64
CA ILE A 163 -4.15 -5.13 15.14
C ILE A 163 -5.55 -5.72 15.03
N SER A 164 -6.15 -6.13 16.16
CA SER A 164 -7.51 -6.66 16.19
C SER A 164 -8.50 -5.64 15.61
N PRO A 165 -9.68 -6.07 15.10
CA PRO A 165 -10.67 -5.15 14.55
C PRO A 165 -11.10 -4.07 15.55
N GLU A 166 -11.30 -4.41 16.81
CA GLU A 166 -11.64 -3.45 17.86
C GLU A 166 -10.55 -2.38 18.04
N LYS A 167 -9.27 -2.81 18.16
CA LYS A 167 -8.11 -1.91 18.24
C LYS A 167 -7.95 -1.09 16.98
N TYR A 168 -8.20 -1.71 15.81
CA TYR A 168 -8.16 -1.05 14.52
C TYR A 168 -9.17 0.11 14.46
N ASN A 169 -10.42 -0.10 14.90
CA ASN A 169 -11.45 0.92 14.87
C ASN A 169 -11.05 2.13 15.73
N ILE A 170 -10.52 1.91 16.94
CA ILE A 170 -10.02 2.97 17.81
C ILE A 170 -8.88 3.76 17.15
N LEU A 171 -7.90 3.06 16.58
CA LEU A 171 -6.76 3.69 15.92
C LEU A 171 -7.16 4.44 14.65
N TYR A 172 -8.08 3.86 13.87
CA TYR A 172 -8.58 4.48 12.65
C TYR A 172 -9.33 5.77 12.95
N ASP A 173 -10.20 5.79 13.97
CA ASP A 173 -10.93 6.99 14.40
C ASP A 173 -9.97 8.10 14.86
N LYS A 174 -8.91 7.72 15.60
CA LYS A 174 -7.87 8.66 16.05
C LYS A 174 -7.04 9.23 14.91
N MET A 175 -6.68 8.43 13.92
CA MET A 175 -5.79 8.83 12.82
C MET A 175 -6.55 9.41 11.62
N GLY A 176 -7.83 9.06 11.44
CA GLY A 176 -8.71 9.52 10.37
C GLY A 176 -8.30 9.09 8.95
N ASN A 177 -7.28 8.24 8.81
CA ASN A 177 -6.73 7.86 7.51
C ASN A 177 -6.02 6.50 7.56
N LEU A 178 -6.42 5.58 6.66
CA LEU A 178 -5.84 4.23 6.58
C LEU A 178 -4.33 4.25 6.28
N ASN A 179 -3.87 5.15 5.41
CA ASN A 179 -2.44 5.19 5.06
C ASN A 179 -1.58 5.69 6.25
N ARG A 180 -2.13 6.55 7.12
CA ARG A 180 -1.46 6.93 8.37
C ARG A 180 -1.34 5.75 9.32
N LEU A 181 -2.42 4.96 9.46
CA LEU A 181 -2.43 3.76 10.29
C LEU A 181 -1.44 2.71 9.76
N LEU A 182 -1.44 2.47 8.45
CA LEU A 182 -0.47 1.58 7.80
C LEU A 182 0.97 2.08 8.03
N GLY A 183 1.24 3.37 7.74
CA GLY A 183 2.57 3.95 7.91
C GLY A 183 3.10 3.79 9.33
N TRP A 184 2.26 4.08 10.33
CA TRP A 184 2.61 3.86 11.74
C TRP A 184 2.89 2.39 12.05
N ALA A 185 2.08 1.47 11.56
CA ALA A 185 2.22 0.06 11.87
C ALA A 185 3.45 -0.57 11.19
N HIS A 186 3.75 -0.18 9.92
CA HIS A 186 4.99 -0.56 9.24
C HIS A 186 6.22 0.00 9.95
N ALA A 187 6.22 1.30 10.29
CA ALA A 187 7.30 1.91 11.04
C ALA A 187 7.55 1.19 12.37
N LYS A 188 6.49 0.86 13.11
CA LYS A 188 6.60 0.15 14.37
C LYS A 188 7.17 -1.26 14.21
N ALA A 189 6.80 -2.00 13.15
CA ALA A 189 7.35 -3.32 12.86
C ALA A 189 8.84 -3.24 12.49
N ILE A 190 9.23 -2.26 11.67
CA ILE A 190 10.63 -1.99 11.30
C ILE A 190 11.45 -1.67 12.56
N GLU A 191 11.00 -0.75 13.40
CA GLU A 191 11.70 -0.37 14.65
C GLU A 191 11.87 -1.56 15.60
N ASN A 192 10.85 -2.40 15.72
CA ASN A 192 10.96 -3.60 16.56
C ASN A 192 12.03 -4.56 16.05
N VAL A 193 12.21 -4.70 14.74
CA VAL A 193 13.28 -5.51 14.13
C VAL A 193 14.64 -4.83 14.31
N LEU A 194 14.75 -3.52 14.08
CA LEU A 194 15.98 -2.74 14.27
C LEU A 194 16.49 -2.78 15.72
N ASN A 195 15.58 -2.93 16.69
CA ASN A 195 15.98 -3.11 18.10
C ASN A 195 16.68 -4.44 18.37
N LEU A 196 16.44 -5.45 17.53
CA LEU A 196 17.04 -6.77 17.64
C LEU A 196 18.28 -6.92 16.75
N LYS A 197 18.26 -6.31 15.55
CA LYS A 197 19.35 -6.42 14.57
C LYS A 197 19.42 -5.14 13.73
N PRO A 198 20.60 -4.50 13.64
CA PRO A 198 20.80 -3.35 12.75
C PRO A 198 20.64 -3.75 11.28
N ALA A 199 20.04 -2.86 10.50
CA ALA A 199 19.92 -2.95 9.05
C ALA A 199 20.25 -1.60 8.43
N SER A 200 20.76 -1.58 7.18
CA SER A 200 21.05 -0.35 6.44
C SER A 200 19.85 0.18 5.68
N GLU A 201 18.93 -0.71 5.30
CA GLU A 201 17.81 -0.39 4.42
C GLU A 201 16.53 -1.09 4.90
N ALA A 202 15.36 -0.51 4.54
CA ALA A 202 14.08 -1.19 4.63
C ALA A 202 13.32 -1.08 3.31
N ILE A 203 12.59 -2.14 2.95
CA ILE A 203 11.76 -2.21 1.74
C ILE A 203 10.34 -2.56 2.15
N SER A 204 9.36 -1.79 1.66
CA SER A 204 7.93 -2.10 1.80
C SER A 204 7.23 -2.06 0.45
N ASP A 205 6.10 -2.78 0.32
CA ASP A 205 5.21 -2.55 -0.82
C ASP A 205 4.60 -1.17 -0.77
N LYS A 206 4.36 -0.57 -1.94
CA LYS A 206 3.89 0.81 -2.05
C LYS A 206 2.38 0.89 -1.84
N PHE A 207 1.96 1.32 -0.67
CA PHE A 207 0.53 1.54 -0.36
C PHE A 207 0.12 3.02 -0.36
N GLY A 208 1.06 3.96 -0.45
CA GLY A 208 0.78 5.39 -0.40
C GLY A 208 2.02 6.26 -0.56
N ASN A 209 1.99 7.44 0.02
CA ASN A 209 3.16 8.33 0.06
C ASN A 209 4.16 7.82 1.11
N GLU A 210 5.44 7.76 0.77
CA GLU A 210 6.55 7.33 1.65
C GLU A 210 6.59 8.08 2.98
N LYS A 211 6.12 9.33 2.98
CA LYS A 211 6.03 10.16 4.19
C LYS A 211 5.22 9.50 5.32
N TYR A 212 4.27 8.63 5.01
CA TYR A 212 3.47 7.96 6.04
C TYR A 212 4.30 7.01 6.91
N ILE A 213 5.22 6.24 6.32
CA ILE A 213 6.15 5.40 7.09
C ILE A 213 7.22 6.30 7.71
N TYR A 214 7.89 7.12 6.90
CA TYR A 214 9.03 7.93 7.33
C TYR A 214 8.69 8.85 8.53
N SER A 215 7.52 9.51 8.51
CA SER A 215 7.09 10.36 9.62
C SER A 215 6.77 9.60 10.92
N SER A 216 6.59 8.30 10.84
CA SER A 216 6.29 7.43 11.98
C SER A 216 7.52 6.64 12.47
N LEU A 217 8.64 6.68 11.75
CA LEU A 217 9.90 6.09 12.19
C LEU A 217 10.48 6.87 13.37
N GLN A 218 11.07 6.13 14.32
CA GLN A 218 11.76 6.64 15.49
C GLN A 218 13.26 6.81 15.20
N GLU A 219 14.09 6.83 16.21
CA GLU A 219 15.53 7.13 16.08
C GLU A 219 16.25 6.20 15.11
N LYS A 220 16.17 4.89 15.33
CA LYS A 220 16.87 3.90 14.50
C LYS A 220 16.33 3.83 13.06
N GLY A 221 15.01 3.94 12.91
CA GLY A 221 14.39 3.90 11.59
C GLY A 221 14.65 5.14 10.74
N LYS A 222 14.99 6.28 11.35
CA LYS A 222 15.37 7.49 10.61
C LYS A 222 16.78 7.42 10.03
N GLU A 223 17.63 6.54 10.55
CA GLU A 223 19.01 6.35 10.09
C GLU A 223 19.10 5.40 8.89
N ILE A 224 18.05 4.59 8.64
CA ILE A 224 18.03 3.65 7.52
C ILE A 224 17.45 4.27 6.26
N LYS A 225 17.83 3.73 5.10
CA LYS A 225 17.24 4.09 3.82
C LYS A 225 15.97 3.32 3.59
N LEU A 226 14.83 4.00 3.56
CA LEU A 226 13.51 3.42 3.30
C LEU A 226 13.19 3.45 1.81
N HIS A 227 12.77 2.32 1.25
CA HIS A 227 12.27 2.18 -0.11
C HIS A 227 10.82 1.70 -0.11
N GLN A 228 9.93 2.41 -0.80
CA GLN A 228 8.59 1.91 -1.14
C GLN A 228 8.55 1.55 -2.62
N VAL A 229 8.43 0.26 -2.90
CA VAL A 229 8.55 -0.32 -4.25
C VAL A 229 7.23 -0.99 -4.63
N THR A 230 6.77 -0.80 -5.85
CA THR A 230 5.62 -1.56 -6.38
C THR A 230 6.06 -3.00 -6.65
N LYS A 231 5.19 -3.97 -6.32
CA LYS A 231 5.50 -5.40 -6.42
C LYS A 231 6.76 -5.76 -5.61
N ALA A 232 6.81 -5.26 -4.37
CA ALA A 232 7.97 -5.47 -3.50
C ALA A 232 8.12 -6.94 -3.06
N GLU A 233 7.13 -7.80 -3.27
CA GLU A 233 7.18 -9.24 -3.06
C GLU A 233 8.30 -9.97 -3.85
N LYS A 234 8.90 -9.31 -4.85
CA LYS A 234 10.12 -9.80 -5.52
C LYS A 234 11.34 -9.86 -4.59
N PHE A 235 11.36 -9.06 -3.52
CA PHE A 235 12.42 -9.06 -2.50
C PHE A 235 12.11 -10.12 -1.43
N THR A 236 13.07 -10.97 -1.16
CA THR A 236 12.89 -12.16 -0.31
C THR A 236 12.37 -11.84 1.09
N ALA A 237 12.89 -10.78 1.75
CA ALA A 237 12.41 -10.41 3.08
C ALA A 237 10.97 -9.85 3.04
N VAL A 238 10.56 -9.15 1.96
CA VAL A 238 9.17 -8.68 1.80
C VAL A 238 8.24 -9.87 1.57
N ALA A 239 8.63 -10.84 0.72
CA ALA A 239 7.88 -12.07 0.53
C ALA A 239 7.72 -12.88 1.84
N ALA A 240 8.78 -12.97 2.65
CA ALA A 240 8.72 -13.62 3.96
C ALA A 240 7.79 -12.86 4.92
N ALA A 241 7.83 -11.52 4.93
CA ALA A 241 6.92 -10.68 5.72
C ALA A 241 5.46 -10.88 5.28
N SER A 242 5.19 -10.91 3.97
CA SER A 242 3.87 -11.18 3.40
C SER A 242 3.31 -12.53 3.88
N ILE A 243 4.13 -13.58 3.84
CA ILE A 243 3.76 -14.92 4.33
C ILE A 243 3.43 -14.90 5.83
N LEU A 244 4.26 -14.26 6.66
CA LEU A 244 4.03 -14.17 8.10
C LEU A 244 2.78 -13.35 8.45
N ALA A 245 2.55 -12.24 7.76
CA ALA A 245 1.35 -11.42 7.94
C ALA A 245 0.09 -12.19 7.55
N ARG A 246 0.11 -12.89 6.40
CA ARG A 246 -1.02 -13.69 5.93
C ARG A 246 -1.28 -14.91 6.83
N ASP A 247 -0.26 -15.60 7.32
CA ASP A 247 -0.41 -16.70 8.28
C ASP A 247 -1.11 -16.23 9.57
N SER A 248 -0.68 -15.10 10.13
CA SER A 248 -1.31 -14.52 11.31
C SER A 248 -2.77 -14.13 11.07
N PHE A 249 -3.08 -13.57 9.88
CA PHE A 249 -4.44 -13.26 9.46
C PHE A 249 -5.33 -14.51 9.33
N ILE A 250 -4.83 -15.57 8.68
CA ILE A 250 -5.53 -16.85 8.52
C ILE A 250 -5.80 -17.51 9.88
N LYS A 251 -4.79 -17.56 10.76
CA LYS A 251 -4.91 -18.12 12.11
C LYS A 251 -5.96 -17.39 12.95
N TRP A 252 -6.11 -16.08 12.78
CA TRP A 252 -7.18 -15.33 13.42
C TRP A 252 -8.56 -15.79 12.95
N PHE A 253 -8.77 -15.96 11.63
CA PHE A 253 -10.05 -16.45 11.09
C PHE A 253 -10.38 -17.85 11.61
N HIS A 254 -9.43 -18.78 11.59
CA HIS A 254 -9.63 -20.13 12.10
C HIS A 254 -10.05 -20.11 13.57
N ARG A 255 -9.34 -19.33 14.38
CA ARG A 255 -9.63 -19.23 15.82
C ARG A 255 -11.03 -18.65 16.06
N VAL A 256 -11.36 -17.53 15.45
CA VAL A 256 -12.65 -16.86 15.67
C VAL A 256 -13.82 -17.68 15.13
N ASN A 257 -13.68 -18.25 13.93
CA ASN A 257 -14.71 -19.12 13.36
C ASN A 257 -15.00 -20.32 14.26
N LYS A 258 -13.96 -20.94 14.84
CA LYS A 258 -14.10 -22.04 15.79
C LYS A 258 -14.73 -21.59 17.10
N GLN A 259 -14.26 -20.50 17.70
CA GLN A 259 -14.74 -20.01 19.00
C GLN A 259 -16.19 -19.54 18.98
N MET A 260 -16.63 -18.91 17.87
CA MET A 260 -17.96 -18.33 17.75
C MET A 260 -18.92 -19.18 16.91
N ASN A 261 -18.47 -20.33 16.43
CA ASN A 261 -19.23 -21.18 15.49
C ASN A 261 -19.73 -20.40 14.27
N LEU A 262 -18.85 -19.54 13.71
CA LEU A 262 -19.10 -18.68 12.57
C LEU A 262 -18.26 -19.11 11.38
N GLN A 263 -18.72 -18.76 10.18
CA GLN A 263 -17.91 -18.80 8.96
C GLN A 263 -17.84 -17.39 8.40
N LEU A 264 -16.78 -16.66 8.78
CA LEU A 264 -16.55 -15.30 8.31
C LEU A 264 -15.94 -15.33 6.92
N PRO A 265 -16.55 -14.67 5.92
CA PRO A 265 -15.98 -14.54 4.59
C PRO A 265 -14.87 -13.48 4.59
N LYS A 266 -13.83 -13.70 3.75
CA LYS A 266 -12.76 -12.73 3.48
C LYS A 266 -13.22 -11.69 2.45
N GLY A 267 -12.50 -10.55 2.37
CA GLY A 267 -12.76 -9.47 1.43
C GLY A 267 -13.86 -8.51 1.88
N ALA A 268 -14.58 -7.90 0.91
CA ALA A 268 -15.65 -6.91 1.13
C ALA A 268 -16.79 -7.09 0.10
N SER A 269 -17.11 -8.32 -0.23
CA SER A 269 -18.16 -8.70 -1.20
C SER A 269 -19.56 -8.65 -0.59
N GLN A 270 -20.59 -8.93 -1.41
CA GLN A 270 -21.98 -9.06 -0.96
C GLN A 270 -22.13 -10.13 0.14
N LYS A 271 -21.44 -11.29 0.04
CA LYS A 271 -21.43 -12.32 1.09
C LYS A 271 -20.95 -11.78 2.44
N VAL A 272 -19.98 -10.83 2.40
CA VAL A 272 -19.49 -10.15 3.61
C VAL A 272 -20.57 -9.24 4.18
N GLU A 273 -21.29 -8.49 3.34
CA GLU A 273 -22.40 -7.62 3.76
C GLU A 273 -23.54 -8.43 4.42
N GLU A 274 -23.92 -9.55 3.81
CA GLU A 274 -24.94 -10.46 4.34
C GLU A 274 -24.53 -11.04 5.71
N LYS A 275 -23.28 -11.51 5.84
CA LYS A 275 -22.76 -12.03 7.11
C LYS A 275 -22.67 -10.91 8.15
N ALA A 276 -22.31 -9.69 7.79
CA ALA A 276 -22.26 -8.55 8.70
C ALA A 276 -23.65 -8.17 9.22
N LYS A 277 -24.69 -8.17 8.36
CA LYS A 277 -26.08 -7.98 8.76
C LYS A 277 -26.54 -9.08 9.74
N TYR A 278 -26.24 -10.33 9.41
CA TYR A 278 -26.53 -11.45 10.31
C TYR A 278 -25.92 -11.26 11.69
N ILE A 279 -24.62 -10.94 11.77
CA ILE A 279 -23.91 -10.74 13.04
C ILE A 279 -24.51 -9.57 13.82
N LYS A 280 -24.76 -8.44 13.14
CA LYS A 280 -25.36 -7.26 13.79
C LYS A 280 -26.72 -7.54 14.39
N ASN A 281 -27.59 -8.28 13.67
CA ASN A 281 -28.97 -8.55 14.07
C ASN A 281 -29.09 -9.67 15.11
N GLN A 282 -28.25 -10.72 15.00
CA GLN A 282 -28.36 -11.90 15.88
C GLN A 282 -27.42 -11.83 17.09
N LEU A 283 -26.23 -11.20 16.94
CA LEU A 283 -25.23 -11.20 17.99
C LEU A 283 -24.96 -9.78 18.54
N GLY A 284 -25.48 -8.75 17.89
CA GLY A 284 -25.38 -7.37 18.33
C GLY A 284 -24.22 -6.58 17.70
N ALA A 285 -24.33 -5.26 17.77
CA ALA A 285 -23.36 -4.32 17.20
C ALA A 285 -21.97 -4.42 17.86
N ASP A 286 -21.92 -4.71 19.16
CA ASP A 286 -20.66 -4.82 19.90
C ASP A 286 -19.86 -6.05 19.47
N VAL A 287 -20.53 -7.16 19.14
CA VAL A 287 -19.87 -8.32 18.55
C VAL A 287 -19.32 -7.99 17.18
N LEU A 288 -20.11 -7.32 16.33
CA LEU A 288 -19.65 -6.88 15.02
C LEU A 288 -18.40 -5.99 15.11
N LYS A 289 -18.36 -5.05 16.05
CA LYS A 289 -17.23 -4.15 16.31
C LYS A 289 -15.93 -4.90 16.65
N LYS A 290 -16.03 -6.05 17.32
CA LYS A 290 -14.90 -6.92 17.65
C LYS A 290 -14.42 -7.77 16.47
N LEU A 291 -15.23 -7.89 15.41
CA LEU A 291 -14.95 -8.74 14.25
C LEU A 291 -14.62 -7.97 12.98
N ALA A 292 -15.05 -6.71 12.88
CA ALA A 292 -15.05 -5.95 11.63
C ALA A 292 -14.36 -4.57 11.72
N LYS A 293 -13.78 -4.12 10.60
CA LYS A 293 -13.22 -2.79 10.41
C LYS A 293 -14.31 -1.82 9.93
N LEU A 294 -14.87 -1.04 10.86
CA LEU A 294 -16.12 -0.28 10.65
C LEU A 294 -16.02 0.89 9.67
N HIS A 295 -14.84 1.33 9.26
CA HIS A 295 -14.66 2.39 8.26
C HIS A 295 -15.05 1.97 6.83
N PHE A 296 -15.20 0.66 6.56
CA PHE A 296 -15.61 0.16 5.24
C PHE A 296 -17.02 0.62 4.87
N LYS A 297 -17.24 0.79 3.56
CA LYS A 297 -18.58 1.12 3.02
C LYS A 297 -19.64 0.08 3.40
N THR A 298 -19.24 -1.16 3.63
CA THR A 298 -20.10 -2.26 4.13
C THR A 298 -20.85 -1.84 5.39
N THR A 299 -20.21 -1.18 6.35
CA THR A 299 -20.86 -0.71 7.59
C THR A 299 -22.01 0.27 7.33
N LYS A 300 -21.91 1.11 6.29
CA LYS A 300 -22.95 2.08 5.94
C LYS A 300 -24.22 1.45 5.34
N LYS A 301 -24.16 0.17 4.98
CA LYS A 301 -25.25 -0.59 4.36
C LYS A 301 -25.95 -1.50 5.38
N LEU A 302 -25.49 -1.53 6.64
CA LEU A 302 -26.04 -2.30 7.75
C LEU A 302 -27.05 -1.44 8.53
#